data_d4b1c61dfcee005712db60aa8c23a423
#
_entry.id   d4b1c61dfcee005712db60aa8c23a423
#
_cell.length_a   1.000
_cell.length_b   1.000
_cell.length_c   1.000
_cell.angle_alpha   90.00
_cell.angle_beta   90.00
_cell.angle_gamma   90.00
#
_symmetry.space_group_name_H-M   'P 1'
#
loop_
_entity.id
_entity.type
_entity.pdbx_description
1 polymer ?
#
loop_
_entity_poly.entity_id
_entity_poly.type
_entity_poly.pdbx_seq_one_letter_code
_entity_poly.pdbx_strand_id
1 'polypeptide(L)'
;MTKLSLNNLNNKKYNMIAATGYRHFLLVACSFLFLFNFLGCQLKSGVHIQKLKNNHYRLIVDGSPYIVKGVCYNPIAIGNNHEYDWWSDKSKPWIADGKLMKEMGVNTIRLYQIHEDSEKVKQVIRDLYNLYGIRTLLGDWLGFWEYPCPFYGDKKFQDKVSQQVLEMVRLYKDEPGILGWILGNENNYSCLGHVNPWSNPEVDLEPDPQKQKAMRAKIYYSFVNEISQQIHKLDSNHPVGLGNGELVGLDSANKFCTDVDFVACIIYRGKTFGNLFKSLRMTFDKPLLLAEFGADSYDAYLKKEDQNMQAFFLQSQWNQIYENLANNKAGEGNCIGGTVFEWTDEWWKHNQDNPEGWNQQDIESSWSNGSYYYDIRAVGNKNMNEEWFGIVALSSQLEGGINKRIPRKAYYVIREFWKNPVIKKTGAKKAR
;
A
#
# COMPACT_ATOMS: atom_id res chain seq x y z
N MET A 1 55.42 15.46 75.15
CA MET A 1 56.45 15.18 74.17
C MET A 1 56.27 13.70 73.80
N THR A 2 55.93 13.20 72.75
CA THR A 2 55.90 13.48 71.31
C THR A 2 54.92 12.49 70.68
N LYS A 3 53.84 12.96 70.15
CA LYS A 3 52.96 12.19 69.19
C LYS A 3 53.03 12.88 67.84
N LEU A 4 53.94 12.45 66.97
CA LEU A 4 54.06 12.90 65.64
C LEU A 4 55.00 11.95 64.85
N SER A 5 54.52 10.90 64.21
CA SER A 5 55.20 10.28 63.08
C SER A 5 54.60 8.95 62.56
N LEU A 6 53.28 8.75 62.60
CA LEU A 6 52.71 7.54 62.04
C LEU A 6 51.63 7.78 60.97
N ASN A 7 51.32 9.03 60.64
CA ASN A 7 50.24 9.34 59.63
C ASN A 7 50.72 9.59 58.25
N ASN A 8 52.00 9.57 57.90
CA ASN A 8 52.50 9.92 56.56
C ASN A 8 52.82 8.71 55.68
N LEU A 9 52.77 7.49 56.15
CA LEU A 9 53.06 6.30 55.35
C LEU A 9 51.78 5.66 54.77
N ASN A 10 50.62 5.84 55.38
CA ASN A 10 49.36 5.26 54.85
C ASN A 10 48.75 6.09 53.75
N ASN A 11 48.96 7.39 53.69
CA ASN A 11 48.38 8.21 52.58
C ASN A 11 49.07 8.02 51.21
N LYS A 12 50.34 7.58 51.17
CA LYS A 12 51.01 7.29 49.90
C LYS A 12 50.59 5.95 49.28
N LYS A 13 50.19 4.95 50.07
CA LYS A 13 49.72 3.68 49.62
C LYS A 13 48.27 3.76 49.02
N TYR A 14 47.43 4.56 49.70
CA TYR A 14 46.05 4.75 49.18
C TYR A 14 45.99 5.58 47.88
N ASN A 15 46.85 6.56 47.71
CA ASN A 15 46.90 7.36 46.50
C ASN A 15 47.50 6.58 45.30
N MET A 16 48.35 5.57 45.54
CA MET A 16 48.90 4.75 44.43
C MET A 16 47.92 3.67 43.97
N ILE A 17 47.05 3.14 44.82
CA ILE A 17 46.02 2.17 44.48
C ILE A 17 44.87 2.87 43.78
N ALA A 18 44.49 4.10 44.13
CA ALA A 18 43.48 4.90 43.47
C ALA A 18 43.91 5.32 42.05
N ALA A 19 45.19 5.66 41.87
CA ALA A 19 45.69 6.09 40.55
C ALA A 19 45.78 4.93 39.51
N THR A 20 46.08 3.70 39.97
CA THR A 20 46.08 2.52 39.09
C THR A 20 44.68 2.03 38.79
N GLY A 21 43.73 2.09 39.70
CA GLY A 21 42.32 1.75 39.48
C GLY A 21 41.65 2.70 38.48
N TYR A 22 41.92 3.99 38.57
CA TYR A 22 41.37 4.99 37.62
C TYR A 22 41.93 4.84 36.18
N ARG A 23 43.19 4.47 36.02
CA ARG A 23 43.79 4.24 34.69
C ARG A 23 43.23 2.99 34.02
N HIS A 24 42.94 1.93 34.76
CA HIS A 24 42.30 0.73 34.21
C HIS A 24 40.82 0.94 33.91
N PHE A 25 40.11 1.71 34.70
CA PHE A 25 38.71 2.05 34.47
C PHE A 25 38.55 2.96 33.26
N LEU A 26 39.40 3.94 33.04
CA LEU A 26 39.42 4.81 31.87
C LEU A 26 39.79 4.04 30.58
N LEU A 27 40.74 3.09 30.64
CA LEU A 27 41.10 2.26 29.48
C LEU A 27 39.99 1.27 29.11
N VAL A 28 39.30 0.69 30.09
CA VAL A 28 38.13 -0.18 29.82
C VAL A 28 36.92 0.62 29.32
N ALA A 29 36.66 1.81 29.87
CA ALA A 29 35.58 2.68 29.42
C ALA A 29 35.84 3.24 28.01
N CYS A 30 37.09 3.61 27.69
CA CYS A 30 37.45 4.01 26.31
C CYS A 30 37.39 2.84 25.33
N SER A 31 37.74 1.60 25.73
CA SER A 31 37.62 0.42 24.90
C SER A 31 36.14 0.04 24.61
N PHE A 32 35.26 0.22 25.59
CA PHE A 32 33.82 0.05 25.39
C PHE A 32 33.21 1.15 24.55
N LEU A 33 33.63 2.39 24.66
CA LEU A 33 33.21 3.49 23.77
C LEU A 33 33.74 3.32 22.35
N PHE A 34 34.93 2.75 22.15
CA PHE A 34 35.47 2.43 20.83
C PHE A 34 34.80 1.19 20.20
N LEU A 35 34.40 0.18 20.99
CA LEU A 35 33.66 -0.99 20.50
C LEU A 35 32.21 -0.63 20.15
N PHE A 36 31.57 0.31 20.83
CA PHE A 36 30.26 0.82 20.45
C PHE A 36 30.27 1.65 19.15
N ASN A 37 31.41 2.31 18.83
CA ASN A 37 31.54 3.05 17.55
C ASN A 37 31.90 2.17 16.36
N PHE A 38 32.31 0.91 16.51
CA PHE A 38 32.63 0.00 15.42
C PHE A 38 31.48 -0.96 15.08
N LEU A 39 30.42 -1.03 15.88
CA LEU A 39 29.18 -1.77 15.59
C LEU A 39 28.04 -0.85 15.16
N GLY A 40 28.33 0.40 14.85
CA GLY A 40 27.44 1.28 14.10
C GLY A 40 27.37 0.84 12.62
N CYS A 41 26.84 -0.33 12.36
CA CYS A 41 26.15 -0.56 11.11
C CYS A 41 25.09 0.56 11.08
N GLN A 42 25.33 1.65 10.35
CA GLN A 42 24.31 2.65 10.07
C GLN A 42 23.16 1.87 9.42
N LEU A 43 22.17 1.52 10.24
CA LEU A 43 20.89 1.05 9.72
C LEU A 43 20.47 2.14 8.76
N LYS A 44 20.46 1.82 7.47
CA LYS A 44 20.04 2.74 6.42
C LYS A 44 18.63 3.16 6.80
N SER A 45 18.46 4.36 7.31
CA SER A 45 17.14 4.92 7.55
C SER A 45 16.44 5.02 6.21
N GLY A 46 15.17 4.69 6.16
CA GLY A 46 14.39 4.74 4.94
C GLY A 46 13.68 3.42 4.65
N VAL A 47 13.00 3.42 3.53
CA VAL A 47 12.16 2.30 3.06
C VAL A 47 12.80 1.70 1.81
N HIS A 48 13.01 0.40 1.78
CA HIS A 48 13.55 -0.27 0.60
C HIS A 48 13.11 -1.73 0.48
N ILE A 49 13.14 -2.23 -0.75
CA ILE A 49 12.94 -3.65 -1.02
C ILE A 49 14.27 -4.39 -0.85
N GLN A 50 14.22 -5.48 -0.10
CA GLN A 50 15.36 -6.39 0.08
C GLN A 50 15.08 -7.73 -0.60
N LYS A 51 15.93 -8.11 -1.56
CA LYS A 51 15.96 -9.46 -2.13
C LYS A 51 16.86 -10.35 -1.27
N LEU A 52 16.36 -11.49 -0.83
CA LEU A 52 17.07 -12.45 0.00
C LEU A 52 17.80 -13.49 -0.86
N LYS A 53 18.74 -14.23 -0.26
CA LYS A 53 19.52 -15.28 -0.94
C LYS A 53 18.68 -16.39 -1.56
N ASN A 54 17.49 -16.65 -1.02
CA ASN A 54 16.51 -17.64 -1.54
C ASN A 54 15.56 -17.03 -2.58
N ASN A 55 15.87 -15.87 -3.13
CA ASN A 55 15.04 -15.08 -4.05
C ASN A 55 13.69 -14.61 -3.47
N HIS A 56 13.49 -14.68 -2.15
CA HIS A 56 12.34 -14.06 -1.52
C HIS A 56 12.55 -12.54 -1.40
N TYR A 57 11.46 -11.80 -1.27
CA TYR A 57 11.47 -10.35 -1.11
C TYR A 57 10.85 -9.94 0.21
N ARG A 58 11.38 -8.88 0.81
CA ARG A 58 10.75 -8.22 1.94
C ARG A 58 10.86 -6.71 1.82
N LEU A 59 9.90 -6.02 2.38
CA LEU A 59 9.98 -4.58 2.61
C LEU A 59 10.73 -4.35 3.92
N ILE A 60 11.68 -3.43 3.90
CA ILE A 60 12.43 -2.98 5.09
C ILE A 60 12.04 -1.52 5.33
N VAL A 61 11.69 -1.22 6.55
CA VAL A 61 11.38 0.13 7.03
C VAL A 61 12.22 0.40 8.27
N ASP A 62 13.01 1.46 8.24
CA ASP A 62 13.92 1.84 9.33
C ASP A 62 14.76 0.65 9.85
N GLY A 63 15.29 -0.13 8.91
CA GLY A 63 16.13 -1.29 9.18
C GLY A 63 15.40 -2.57 9.63
N SER A 64 14.07 -2.55 9.75
CA SER A 64 13.28 -3.69 10.22
C SER A 64 12.34 -4.25 9.13
N PRO A 65 12.11 -5.57 9.09
CA PRO A 65 11.10 -6.15 8.20
C PRO A 65 9.71 -5.59 8.47
N TYR A 66 9.03 -5.19 7.41
CA TYR A 66 7.71 -4.59 7.46
C TYR A 66 6.74 -5.35 6.55
N ILE A 67 5.56 -5.67 7.07
CA ILE A 67 4.46 -6.24 6.29
C ILE A 67 3.41 -5.14 6.15
N VAL A 68 3.04 -4.80 4.92
CA VAL A 68 1.97 -3.85 4.67
C VAL A 68 0.64 -4.49 5.09
N LYS A 69 0.07 -3.97 6.18
CA LYS A 69 -1.26 -4.27 6.70
C LYS A 69 -2.11 -3.04 6.49
N GLY A 70 -2.58 -2.85 5.28
CA GLY A 70 -3.13 -1.58 4.85
C GLY A 70 -4.60 -1.62 4.49
N VAL A 71 -5.11 -0.41 4.25
CA VAL A 71 -6.43 -0.14 3.69
C VAL A 71 -6.33 0.94 2.63
N CYS A 72 -7.14 0.86 1.58
CA CYS A 72 -7.40 1.96 0.68
C CYS A 72 -8.26 2.99 1.43
N TYR A 73 -7.90 4.26 1.35
CA TYR A 73 -8.49 5.28 2.19
C TYR A 73 -8.99 6.47 1.37
N ASN A 74 -10.30 6.64 1.37
CA ASN A 74 -11.01 7.75 0.76
C ASN A 74 -12.31 8.01 1.55
N PRO A 75 -12.29 8.79 2.65
CA PRO A 75 -13.38 8.90 3.60
C PRO A 75 -14.48 9.85 3.12
N ILE A 76 -15.16 9.52 2.04
CA ILE A 76 -16.26 10.30 1.49
C ILE A 76 -17.49 10.16 2.40
N ALA A 77 -18.08 11.29 2.78
CA ALA A 77 -19.28 11.33 3.61
C ALA A 77 -20.52 10.97 2.79
N ILE A 78 -21.52 10.33 3.43
CA ILE A 78 -22.82 10.05 2.82
C ILE A 78 -23.42 11.36 2.28
N GLY A 79 -23.99 11.30 1.08
CA GLY A 79 -24.55 12.46 0.38
C GLY A 79 -23.52 13.25 -0.45
N ASN A 80 -22.31 12.73 -0.59
CA ASN A 80 -21.25 13.28 -1.42
C ASN A 80 -20.69 12.21 -2.38
N ASN A 81 -19.98 12.65 -3.42
CA ASN A 81 -19.30 11.79 -4.39
C ASN A 81 -17.77 11.94 -4.32
N HIS A 82 -17.07 11.40 -5.32
CA HIS A 82 -15.60 11.44 -5.43
C HIS A 82 -14.99 12.85 -5.48
N GLU A 83 -15.77 13.91 -5.75
CA GLU A 83 -15.31 15.31 -5.75
C GLU A 83 -15.31 15.93 -4.35
N TYR A 84 -15.79 15.20 -3.32
CA TYR A 84 -15.83 15.72 -1.96
C TYR A 84 -14.42 15.99 -1.40
N ASP A 85 -14.19 17.26 -1.06
CA ASP A 85 -12.93 17.70 -0.44
C ASP A 85 -12.88 17.32 1.05
N TRP A 86 -12.69 16.05 1.35
CA TRP A 86 -12.53 15.58 2.72
C TRP A 86 -11.23 16.05 3.39
N TRP A 87 -10.25 16.49 2.59
CA TRP A 87 -9.00 17.08 3.11
C TRP A 87 -9.25 18.39 3.85
N SER A 88 -10.28 19.13 3.46
CA SER A 88 -10.73 20.40 4.06
C SER A 88 -11.77 20.22 5.15
N ASP A 89 -12.22 19.01 5.40
CA ASP A 89 -13.27 18.75 6.40
C ASP A 89 -12.78 19.10 7.80
N LYS A 90 -13.45 20.05 8.43
CA LYS A 90 -13.12 20.55 9.78
C LYS A 90 -13.24 19.49 10.86
N SER A 91 -14.05 18.47 10.65
CA SER A 91 -14.19 17.32 11.56
C SER A 91 -13.03 16.34 11.47
N LYS A 92 -12.15 16.49 10.46
CA LYS A 92 -10.95 15.67 10.26
C LYS A 92 -11.24 14.17 10.36
N PRO A 93 -11.97 13.58 9.41
CA PRO A 93 -12.40 12.18 9.49
C PRO A 93 -11.24 11.21 9.73
N TRP A 94 -10.03 11.52 9.24
CA TRP A 94 -8.83 10.70 9.42
C TRP A 94 -8.38 10.55 10.89
N ILE A 95 -8.82 11.43 11.80
CA ILE A 95 -8.50 11.31 13.23
C ILE A 95 -9.31 10.18 13.86
N ALA A 96 -10.63 10.15 13.63
CA ALA A 96 -11.50 9.08 14.13
C ALA A 96 -11.17 7.74 13.44
N ASP A 97 -10.98 7.78 12.13
CA ASP A 97 -10.60 6.61 11.32
C ASP A 97 -9.24 6.06 11.73
N GLY A 98 -8.24 6.92 11.92
CA GLY A 98 -6.89 6.54 12.36
C GLY A 98 -6.87 5.82 13.71
N LYS A 99 -7.74 6.24 14.64
CA LYS A 99 -7.92 5.55 15.91
C LYS A 99 -8.44 4.12 15.70
N LEU A 100 -9.50 3.94 14.93
CA LEU A 100 -10.06 2.63 14.61
C LEU A 100 -9.06 1.76 13.82
N MET A 101 -8.36 2.35 12.85
CA MET A 101 -7.30 1.69 12.09
C MET A 101 -6.19 1.16 13.03
N LYS A 102 -5.73 2.00 13.96
CA LYS A 102 -4.72 1.61 14.96
C LYS A 102 -5.19 0.46 15.84
N GLU A 103 -6.44 0.50 16.32
CA GLU A 103 -7.06 -0.56 17.13
C GLU A 103 -7.18 -1.88 16.33
N MET A 104 -7.42 -1.81 15.03
CA MET A 104 -7.45 -2.96 14.14
C MET A 104 -6.06 -3.54 13.89
N GLY A 105 -5.01 -2.73 13.94
CA GLY A 105 -3.64 -3.11 13.60
C GLY A 105 -3.22 -2.71 12.18
N VAL A 106 -3.97 -1.80 11.55
CA VAL A 106 -3.55 -1.15 10.29
C VAL A 106 -2.27 -0.36 10.55
N ASN A 107 -1.30 -0.49 9.67
CA ASN A 107 -0.05 0.24 9.71
C ASN A 107 0.19 1.10 8.47
N THR A 108 -0.64 0.97 7.45
CA THR A 108 -0.49 1.65 6.16
C THR A 108 -1.85 2.05 5.60
N ILE A 109 -1.94 3.27 5.04
CA ILE A 109 -3.01 3.65 4.13
C ILE A 109 -2.47 3.78 2.71
N ARG A 110 -3.32 3.54 1.72
CA ARG A 110 -3.09 3.89 0.33
C ARG A 110 -3.96 5.06 -0.05
N LEU A 111 -3.34 6.13 -0.55
CA LEU A 111 -3.99 7.28 -1.17
C LEU A 111 -3.73 7.24 -2.68
N TYR A 112 -4.74 7.52 -3.48
CA TYR A 112 -4.69 7.42 -4.93
C TYR A 112 -4.18 8.70 -5.59
N GLN A 113 -4.34 9.81 -4.91
CA GLN A 113 -4.02 11.14 -5.41
C GLN A 113 -3.76 12.09 -4.23
N ILE A 114 -3.27 13.27 -4.57
CA ILE A 114 -3.05 14.38 -3.64
C ILE A 114 -4.13 15.44 -3.82
N HIS A 115 -4.24 16.34 -2.85
CA HIS A 115 -5.00 17.58 -2.95
C HIS A 115 -4.11 18.71 -3.49
N GLU A 116 -4.71 19.72 -4.14
CA GLU A 116 -3.98 20.88 -4.67
C GLU A 116 -3.26 21.69 -3.57
N ASP A 117 -3.84 21.77 -2.37
CA ASP A 117 -3.20 22.35 -1.19
C ASP A 117 -2.32 21.29 -0.51
N SER A 118 -1.01 21.42 -0.69
CA SER A 118 -0.04 20.48 -0.15
C SER A 118 0.00 20.40 1.38
N GLU A 119 -0.34 21.50 2.09
CA GLU A 119 -0.32 21.48 3.55
C GLU A 119 -1.45 20.63 4.14
N LYS A 120 -2.61 20.56 3.47
CA LYS A 120 -3.68 19.63 3.87
C LYS A 120 -3.23 18.18 3.74
N VAL A 121 -2.59 17.82 2.63
CA VAL A 121 -2.03 16.48 2.43
C VAL A 121 -1.00 16.15 3.50
N LYS A 122 -0.04 17.06 3.75
CA LYS A 122 0.97 16.90 4.80
C LYS A 122 0.33 16.75 6.19
N GLN A 123 -0.74 17.50 6.46
CA GLN A 123 -1.46 17.39 7.73
C GLN A 123 -2.01 15.99 7.94
N VAL A 124 -2.69 15.41 6.94
CA VAL A 124 -3.24 14.05 7.01
C VAL A 124 -2.11 13.02 7.25
N ILE A 125 -1.04 13.11 6.46
CA ILE A 125 0.11 12.20 6.57
C ILE A 125 0.74 12.29 7.97
N ARG A 126 1.01 13.52 8.44
CA ARG A 126 1.61 13.76 9.77
C ARG A 126 0.71 13.32 10.91
N ASP A 127 -0.59 13.63 10.85
CA ASP A 127 -1.55 13.24 11.87
C ASP A 127 -1.64 11.71 11.99
N LEU A 128 -1.81 11.00 10.88
CA LEU A 128 -1.89 9.54 10.88
C LEU A 128 -0.59 8.89 11.36
N TYR A 129 0.56 9.41 10.93
CA TYR A 129 1.84 8.88 11.37
C TYR A 129 2.14 9.18 12.85
N ASN A 130 2.04 10.44 13.27
CA ASN A 130 2.43 10.88 14.61
C ASN A 130 1.48 10.36 15.70
N LEU A 131 0.17 10.31 15.43
CA LEU A 131 -0.82 9.87 16.43
C LEU A 131 -0.97 8.35 16.45
N TYR A 132 -0.85 7.70 15.31
CA TYR A 132 -1.23 6.29 15.18
C TYR A 132 -0.12 5.38 14.64
N GLY A 133 0.99 5.93 14.13
CA GLY A 133 2.08 5.17 13.51
C GLY A 133 1.68 4.58 12.15
N ILE A 134 0.67 5.15 11.49
CA ILE A 134 0.18 4.70 10.20
C ILE A 134 0.96 5.41 9.10
N ARG A 135 1.55 4.64 8.19
CA ARG A 135 2.32 5.15 7.04
C ARG A 135 1.44 5.27 5.80
N THR A 136 1.92 6.06 4.83
CA THR A 136 1.17 6.35 3.60
C THR A 136 1.91 5.84 2.37
N LEU A 137 1.23 5.03 1.57
CA LEU A 137 1.55 4.80 0.16
C LEU A 137 0.82 5.87 -0.64
N LEU A 138 1.56 6.73 -1.31
CA LEU A 138 0.99 7.83 -2.06
C LEU A 138 1.02 7.52 -3.56
N GLY A 139 -0.13 7.65 -4.21
CA GLY A 139 -0.30 7.34 -5.63
C GLY A 139 -0.53 8.56 -6.50
N ASP A 140 -0.37 8.34 -7.79
CA ASP A 140 -0.77 9.25 -8.85
C ASP A 140 -1.43 8.46 -9.98
N TRP A 141 -2.56 8.93 -10.49
CA TRP A 141 -3.33 8.28 -11.55
C TRP A 141 -2.64 8.31 -12.91
N LEU A 142 -1.53 9.00 -13.07
CA LEU A 142 -0.81 9.23 -14.34
C LEU A 142 -1.72 9.81 -15.43
N GLY A 143 -2.61 10.74 -15.05
CA GLY A 143 -3.53 11.37 -15.98
C GLY A 143 -4.59 10.43 -16.56
N PHE A 144 -4.85 9.26 -15.95
CA PHE A 144 -5.74 8.23 -16.49
C PHE A 144 -7.20 8.70 -16.63
N TRP A 145 -7.63 9.60 -15.76
CA TRP A 145 -8.99 10.16 -15.76
C TRP A 145 -9.08 11.54 -16.41
N GLU A 146 -7.99 12.05 -17.02
CA GLU A 146 -8.05 13.31 -17.73
C GLU A 146 -8.81 13.16 -19.05
N TYR A 147 -9.80 14.03 -19.25
CA TYR A 147 -10.55 14.06 -20.52
C TYR A 147 -9.80 14.91 -21.56
N PRO A 148 -9.79 14.48 -22.84
CA PRO A 148 -10.50 13.36 -23.46
C PRO A 148 -9.76 12.01 -23.45
N CYS A 149 -9.25 11.50 -22.43
CA CYS A 149 -8.51 10.27 -22.23
C CYS A 149 -6.99 10.46 -22.07
N PRO A 150 -6.29 9.49 -21.45
CA PRO A 150 -4.84 9.52 -21.33
C PRO A 150 -4.19 9.43 -22.73
N PHE A 151 -3.29 10.37 -23.01
CA PHE A 151 -2.55 10.42 -24.27
C PHE A 151 -1.11 9.91 -24.09
N TYR A 152 -0.93 8.68 -23.63
CA TYR A 152 0.42 8.13 -23.40
C TYR A 152 1.30 8.10 -24.65
N GLY A 153 0.72 8.17 -25.85
CA GLY A 153 1.43 8.34 -27.11
C GLY A 153 1.86 9.77 -27.43
N ASP A 154 1.45 10.76 -26.64
CA ASP A 154 1.78 12.17 -26.83
C ASP A 154 2.86 12.61 -25.83
N LYS A 155 3.98 13.12 -26.35
CA LYS A 155 5.11 13.55 -25.52
C LYS A 155 4.79 14.72 -24.60
N LYS A 156 3.94 15.65 -25.00
CA LYS A 156 3.55 16.80 -24.15
C LYS A 156 2.71 16.32 -22.98
N PHE A 157 1.82 15.36 -23.21
CA PHE A 157 1.05 14.73 -22.15
C PHE A 157 1.97 13.98 -21.16
N GLN A 158 2.91 13.17 -21.67
CA GLN A 158 3.88 12.48 -20.83
C GLN A 158 4.71 13.47 -20.00
N ASP A 159 5.17 14.58 -20.58
CA ASP A 159 5.96 15.59 -19.88
C ASP A 159 5.13 16.29 -18.79
N LYS A 160 3.87 16.62 -19.05
CA LYS A 160 2.95 17.18 -18.07
C LYS A 160 2.77 16.23 -16.87
N VAL A 161 2.42 14.98 -17.13
CA VAL A 161 2.20 13.97 -16.08
C VAL A 161 3.49 13.70 -15.30
N SER A 162 4.63 13.60 -15.98
CA SER A 162 5.93 13.44 -15.31
C SER A 162 6.21 14.59 -14.35
N GLN A 163 5.95 15.84 -14.76
CA GLN A 163 6.13 17.00 -13.91
C GLN A 163 5.22 16.97 -12.68
N GLN A 164 3.95 16.56 -12.83
CA GLN A 164 2.99 16.42 -11.71
C GLN A 164 3.49 15.39 -10.69
N VAL A 165 3.89 14.21 -11.15
CA VAL A 165 4.42 13.16 -10.29
C VAL A 165 5.70 13.59 -9.58
N LEU A 166 6.64 14.21 -10.29
CA LEU A 166 7.90 14.66 -9.69
C LEU A 166 7.69 15.80 -8.68
N GLU A 167 6.69 16.65 -8.91
CA GLU A 167 6.33 17.66 -7.94
C GLU A 167 5.71 17.06 -6.69
N MET A 168 4.81 16.07 -6.83
CA MET A 168 4.30 15.28 -5.71
C MET A 168 5.45 14.70 -4.88
N VAL A 169 6.43 14.06 -5.52
CA VAL A 169 7.58 13.49 -4.82
C VAL A 169 8.40 14.57 -4.10
N ARG A 170 8.67 15.72 -4.74
CA ARG A 170 9.39 16.84 -4.10
C ARG A 170 8.70 17.35 -2.85
N LEU A 171 7.37 17.47 -2.91
CA LEU A 171 6.57 18.01 -1.81
C LEU A 171 6.51 17.09 -0.59
N TYR A 172 6.55 15.76 -0.81
CA TYR A 172 6.23 14.81 0.25
C TYR A 172 7.35 13.82 0.62
N LYS A 173 8.46 13.72 -0.14
CA LYS A 173 9.53 12.74 0.14
C LYS A 173 10.19 12.87 1.53
N ASP A 174 10.14 14.04 2.11
CA ASP A 174 10.70 14.32 3.42
C ASP A 174 9.65 14.31 4.55
N GLU A 175 8.38 14.01 4.21
CA GLU A 175 7.33 13.88 5.22
C GLU A 175 7.44 12.58 6.00
N PRO A 176 7.32 12.66 7.34
CA PRO A 176 7.36 11.46 8.16
C PRO A 176 6.18 10.55 7.81
N GLY A 177 6.45 9.28 7.65
CA GLY A 177 5.40 8.29 7.39
C GLY A 177 5.16 7.97 5.91
N ILE A 178 5.82 8.62 4.96
CA ILE A 178 5.81 8.13 3.58
C ILE A 178 6.42 6.72 3.55
N LEU A 179 5.76 5.81 2.87
CA LEU A 179 6.19 4.41 2.72
C LEU A 179 6.68 4.11 1.30
N GLY A 180 6.18 4.80 0.30
CA GLY A 180 6.52 4.61 -1.10
C GLY A 180 5.54 5.26 -2.05
N TRP A 181 5.86 5.18 -3.33
CA TRP A 181 5.13 5.78 -4.43
C TRP A 181 4.45 4.71 -5.26
N ILE A 182 3.21 4.94 -5.72
CA ILE A 182 2.52 4.04 -6.64
C ILE A 182 2.16 4.83 -7.91
N LEU A 183 2.68 4.38 -9.04
CA LEU A 183 2.49 4.99 -10.35
C LEU A 183 1.36 4.30 -11.11
N GLY A 184 0.26 5.01 -11.30
CA GLY A 184 -0.95 4.52 -11.96
C GLY A 184 -1.85 3.66 -11.09
N ASN A 185 -3.00 3.31 -11.66
CA ASN A 185 -3.99 2.38 -11.12
C ASN A 185 -4.77 1.76 -12.28
N GLU A 186 -4.48 0.51 -12.63
CA GLU A 186 -5.13 -0.21 -13.74
C GLU A 186 -4.98 0.41 -15.14
N ASN A 187 -4.08 1.38 -15.30
CA ASN A 187 -3.83 2.10 -16.57
C ASN A 187 -3.45 1.15 -17.72
N ASN A 188 -2.93 -0.04 -17.39
CA ASN A 188 -2.61 -1.09 -18.34
C ASN A 188 -3.82 -1.56 -19.16
N TYR A 189 -5.04 -1.42 -18.67
CA TYR A 189 -6.26 -1.75 -19.42
C TYR A 189 -6.47 -0.82 -20.62
N SER A 190 -5.97 0.41 -20.58
CA SER A 190 -6.01 1.33 -21.73
C SER A 190 -5.15 0.83 -22.91
N CYS A 191 -4.08 0.11 -22.63
CA CYS A 191 -3.23 -0.48 -23.66
C CYS A 191 -3.95 -1.60 -24.43
N LEU A 192 -4.91 -2.26 -23.79
CA LEU A 192 -5.73 -3.30 -24.42
C LEU A 192 -6.90 -2.74 -25.23
N GLY A 193 -7.19 -1.45 -25.11
CA GLY A 193 -8.33 -0.78 -25.74
C GLY A 193 -9.67 -1.07 -25.05
N HIS A 194 -9.67 -1.58 -23.82
CA HIS A 194 -10.90 -1.89 -23.07
C HIS A 194 -11.42 -0.70 -22.26
N VAL A 195 -10.52 0.07 -21.68
CA VAL A 195 -10.83 1.25 -20.86
C VAL A 195 -9.97 2.40 -21.34
N ASN A 196 -10.57 3.56 -21.57
CA ASN A 196 -9.87 4.77 -22.00
C ASN A 196 -8.80 4.52 -23.09
N PRO A 197 -9.18 3.97 -24.26
CA PRO A 197 -8.24 3.72 -25.34
C PRO A 197 -7.66 5.04 -25.86
N TRP A 198 -6.39 5.02 -26.25
CA TRP A 198 -5.69 6.18 -26.77
C TRP A 198 -5.00 5.90 -28.08
N SER A 199 -4.83 6.95 -28.88
CA SER A 199 -4.26 6.92 -30.21
C SER A 199 -2.79 7.32 -30.21
N ASN A 200 -2.06 6.77 -31.16
CA ASN A 200 -0.72 7.16 -31.52
C ASN A 200 -0.51 6.87 -33.00
N PRO A 201 0.05 7.79 -33.81
CA PRO A 201 0.16 7.60 -35.26
C PRO A 201 0.84 6.30 -35.70
N GLU A 202 1.88 5.86 -35.01
CA GLU A 202 2.58 4.61 -35.33
C GLU A 202 1.73 3.39 -34.99
N VAL A 203 1.00 3.43 -33.86
CA VAL A 203 0.11 2.36 -33.43
C VAL A 203 -1.07 2.23 -34.37
N ASP A 204 -1.65 3.36 -34.78
CA ASP A 204 -2.88 3.39 -35.58
C ASP A 204 -2.63 2.93 -37.04
N LEU A 205 -1.39 3.02 -37.53
CA LEU A 205 -0.96 2.50 -38.82
C LEU A 205 -0.69 0.98 -38.82
N GLU A 206 -0.53 0.35 -37.65
CA GLU A 206 -0.30 -1.09 -37.57
C GLU A 206 -1.61 -1.85 -37.81
N PRO A 207 -1.71 -2.71 -38.83
CA PRO A 207 -2.97 -3.41 -39.17
C PRO A 207 -3.33 -4.56 -38.23
N ASP A 208 -2.35 -5.08 -37.45
CA ASP A 208 -2.56 -6.18 -36.53
C ASP A 208 -2.93 -5.67 -35.11
N PRO A 209 -4.16 -5.93 -34.64
CA PRO A 209 -4.61 -5.49 -33.33
C PRO A 209 -3.74 -6.00 -32.16
N GLN A 210 -3.12 -7.17 -32.29
CA GLN A 210 -2.25 -7.69 -31.22
C GLN A 210 -0.92 -6.92 -31.17
N LYS A 211 -0.39 -6.54 -32.33
CA LYS A 211 0.79 -5.67 -32.40
C LYS A 211 0.48 -4.26 -31.90
N GLN A 212 -0.71 -3.71 -32.23
CA GLN A 212 -1.15 -2.43 -31.68
C GLN A 212 -1.14 -2.44 -30.14
N LYS A 213 -1.71 -3.50 -29.52
CA LYS A 213 -1.69 -3.67 -28.05
C LYS A 213 -0.25 -3.73 -27.50
N ALA A 214 0.63 -4.49 -28.14
CA ALA A 214 2.02 -4.61 -27.75
C ALA A 214 2.76 -3.27 -27.86
N MET A 215 2.49 -2.48 -28.91
CA MET A 215 3.05 -1.15 -29.10
C MET A 215 2.58 -0.18 -28.02
N ARG A 216 1.26 -0.14 -27.73
CA ARG A 216 0.72 0.66 -26.61
C ARG A 216 1.34 0.27 -25.28
N ALA A 217 1.42 -1.01 -25.00
CA ALA A 217 2.06 -1.50 -23.76
C ALA A 217 3.52 -1.07 -23.67
N LYS A 218 4.31 -1.17 -24.75
CA LYS A 218 5.67 -0.67 -24.80
C LYS A 218 5.74 0.83 -24.47
N ILE A 219 4.93 1.65 -25.10
CA ILE A 219 4.91 3.11 -24.90
C ILE A 219 4.58 3.42 -23.42
N TYR A 220 3.50 2.85 -22.90
CA TYR A 220 3.06 3.09 -21.54
C TYR A 220 4.11 2.65 -20.49
N TYR A 221 4.59 1.42 -20.57
CA TYR A 221 5.54 0.91 -19.59
C TYR A 221 6.91 1.59 -19.69
N SER A 222 7.35 2.00 -20.87
CA SER A 222 8.56 2.83 -21.02
C SER A 222 8.38 4.20 -20.35
N PHE A 223 7.23 4.82 -20.50
CA PHE A 223 6.90 6.08 -19.86
C PHE A 223 6.90 5.96 -18.32
N VAL A 224 6.27 4.92 -17.75
CA VAL A 224 6.31 4.66 -16.31
C VAL A 224 7.76 4.43 -15.83
N ASN A 225 8.55 3.72 -16.62
CA ASN A 225 9.96 3.47 -16.30
C ASN A 225 10.78 4.77 -16.24
N GLU A 226 10.59 5.69 -17.18
CA GLU A 226 11.25 7.00 -17.20
C GLU A 226 10.90 7.82 -15.96
N ILE A 227 9.63 7.80 -15.52
CA ILE A 227 9.20 8.45 -14.27
C ILE A 227 9.89 7.80 -13.08
N SER A 228 9.89 6.47 -12.99
CA SER A 228 10.54 5.74 -11.90
C SER A 228 12.03 6.09 -11.77
N GLN A 229 12.75 6.13 -12.88
CA GLN A 229 14.15 6.56 -12.91
C GLN A 229 14.35 7.99 -12.40
N GLN A 230 13.44 8.91 -12.74
CA GLN A 230 13.52 10.28 -12.28
C GLN A 230 13.20 10.38 -10.78
N ILE A 231 12.22 9.60 -10.28
CA ILE A 231 11.93 9.53 -8.85
C ILE A 231 13.16 9.02 -8.08
N HIS A 232 13.80 7.95 -8.50
CA HIS A 232 14.99 7.41 -7.81
C HIS A 232 16.16 8.40 -7.74
N LYS A 233 16.29 9.31 -8.74
CA LYS A 233 17.28 10.41 -8.69
C LYS A 233 16.89 11.49 -7.68
N LEU A 234 15.60 11.70 -7.46
CA LEU A 234 15.04 12.73 -6.58
C LEU A 234 14.88 12.25 -5.14
N ASP A 235 14.51 10.97 -4.98
CA ASP A 235 14.22 10.30 -3.72
C ASP A 235 14.79 8.88 -3.72
N SER A 236 15.89 8.69 -3.00
CA SER A 236 16.54 7.39 -2.83
C SER A 236 16.06 6.62 -1.60
N ASN A 237 15.11 7.18 -0.85
CA ASN A 237 14.67 6.65 0.44
C ASN A 237 13.36 5.87 0.38
N HIS A 238 12.63 5.98 -0.71
CA HIS A 238 11.34 5.34 -0.86
C HIS A 238 11.23 4.55 -2.17
N PRO A 239 10.66 3.34 -2.14
CA PRO A 239 10.48 2.51 -3.33
C PRO A 239 9.33 2.99 -4.21
N VAL A 240 9.42 2.68 -5.50
CA VAL A 240 8.45 3.01 -6.53
C VAL A 240 7.73 1.74 -7.00
N GLY A 241 6.41 1.75 -6.94
CA GLY A 241 5.53 0.67 -7.40
C GLY A 241 4.83 0.98 -8.71
N LEU A 242 4.66 -0.04 -9.54
CA LEU A 242 3.82 -0.02 -10.73
C LEU A 242 2.39 -0.42 -10.37
N GLY A 243 1.42 0.51 -10.46
CA GLY A 243 -0.01 0.22 -10.32
C GLY A 243 -0.54 -0.53 -11.55
N ASN A 244 -0.99 -1.78 -11.36
CA ASN A 244 -1.36 -2.64 -12.48
C ASN A 244 -2.61 -3.46 -12.18
N GLY A 245 -3.60 -3.39 -13.06
CA GLY A 245 -4.78 -4.26 -13.01
C GLY A 245 -4.41 -5.68 -13.39
N GLU A 246 -4.67 -6.63 -12.50
CA GLU A 246 -4.33 -8.04 -12.66
C GLU A 246 -2.85 -8.26 -13.07
N LEU A 247 -2.55 -9.38 -13.70
CA LEU A 247 -1.23 -9.66 -14.30
C LEU A 247 -1.14 -9.27 -15.78
N VAL A 248 -2.14 -8.53 -16.27
CA VAL A 248 -2.26 -8.19 -17.68
C VAL A 248 -1.15 -7.23 -18.09
N GLY A 249 -0.41 -7.58 -19.14
CA GLY A 249 0.68 -6.76 -19.69
C GLY A 249 2.00 -6.82 -18.92
N LEU A 250 2.11 -7.59 -17.84
CA LEU A 250 3.35 -7.65 -17.05
C LEU A 250 4.53 -8.27 -17.79
N ASP A 251 4.32 -9.05 -18.85
CA ASP A 251 5.37 -9.47 -19.77
C ASP A 251 6.01 -8.29 -20.50
N SER A 252 5.20 -7.29 -20.88
CA SER A 252 5.69 -6.02 -21.44
C SER A 252 6.34 -5.14 -20.35
N ALA A 253 5.76 -5.08 -19.15
CA ALA A 253 6.38 -4.37 -18.02
C ALA A 253 7.77 -4.94 -17.69
N ASN A 254 7.93 -6.26 -17.71
CA ASN A 254 9.23 -6.92 -17.48
C ASN A 254 10.30 -6.51 -18.49
N LYS A 255 9.90 -6.10 -19.70
CA LYS A 255 10.83 -5.65 -20.76
C LYS A 255 11.10 -4.15 -20.71
N PHE A 256 10.10 -3.35 -20.37
CA PHE A 256 10.11 -1.91 -20.58
C PHE A 256 9.96 -1.08 -19.30
N CYS A 257 9.71 -1.71 -18.14
CA CYS A 257 9.51 -1.05 -16.86
C CYS A 257 10.31 -1.73 -15.74
N THR A 258 11.63 -1.83 -15.92
CA THR A 258 12.51 -2.60 -15.03
C THR A 258 12.95 -1.83 -13.79
N ASP A 259 12.85 -0.51 -13.79
CA ASP A 259 13.33 0.35 -12.71
C ASP A 259 12.32 0.55 -11.57
N VAL A 260 11.07 0.05 -11.70
CA VAL A 260 10.17 -0.01 -10.54
C VAL A 260 10.66 -1.05 -9.53
N ASP A 261 10.41 -0.81 -8.24
CA ASP A 261 10.89 -1.68 -7.16
C ASP A 261 9.92 -2.81 -6.85
N PHE A 262 8.63 -2.60 -7.06
CA PHE A 262 7.59 -3.59 -6.81
C PHE A 262 6.40 -3.44 -7.77
N VAL A 263 5.59 -4.48 -7.87
CA VAL A 263 4.31 -4.43 -8.60
C VAL A 263 3.19 -4.25 -7.58
N ALA A 264 2.38 -3.21 -7.77
CA ALA A 264 1.22 -2.87 -6.98
C ALA A 264 -0.04 -3.32 -7.74
N CYS A 265 -0.45 -4.58 -7.55
CA CYS A 265 -1.57 -5.16 -8.29
C CYS A 265 -2.93 -4.88 -7.64
N ILE A 266 -3.92 -4.65 -8.50
CA ILE A 266 -5.35 -4.56 -8.18
C ILE A 266 -5.97 -5.89 -8.56
N ILE A 267 -6.48 -6.66 -7.57
CA ILE A 267 -6.84 -8.08 -7.73
C ILE A 267 -8.17 -8.41 -7.07
N TYR A 268 -9.18 -8.71 -7.87
CA TYR A 268 -10.50 -9.10 -7.40
C TYR A 268 -10.88 -10.51 -7.89
N ARG A 269 -10.31 -11.53 -7.26
CA ARG A 269 -10.51 -12.95 -7.63
C ARG A 269 -11.44 -13.72 -6.69
N GLY A 270 -12.06 -13.06 -5.71
CA GLY A 270 -12.90 -13.68 -4.71
C GLY A 270 -12.11 -14.27 -3.54
N LYS A 271 -12.55 -15.40 -3.00
CA LYS A 271 -11.96 -16.03 -1.81
C LYS A 271 -10.52 -16.52 -1.95
N THR A 272 -9.97 -16.58 -3.16
CA THR A 272 -8.61 -17.06 -3.41
C THR A 272 -7.96 -16.27 -4.54
N PHE A 273 -6.66 -16.07 -4.44
CA PHE A 273 -5.85 -15.49 -5.51
C PHE A 273 -5.38 -16.53 -6.54
N GLY A 274 -5.68 -17.82 -6.29
CA GLY A 274 -5.27 -18.90 -7.20
C GLY A 274 -3.75 -18.99 -7.35
N ASN A 275 -3.26 -18.95 -8.59
CA ASN A 275 -1.85 -19.04 -8.92
C ASN A 275 -1.10 -17.68 -9.00
N LEU A 276 -1.72 -16.58 -8.54
CA LEU A 276 -1.22 -15.21 -8.67
C LEU A 276 0.27 -15.07 -8.36
N PHE A 277 0.69 -15.48 -7.16
CA PHE A 277 2.05 -15.28 -6.66
C PHE A 277 3.09 -16.01 -7.52
N LYS A 278 2.78 -17.26 -7.91
CA LYS A 278 3.63 -18.04 -8.80
C LYS A 278 3.68 -17.44 -10.21
N SER A 279 2.54 -17.07 -10.75
CA SER A 279 2.46 -16.47 -12.10
C SER A 279 3.23 -15.15 -12.18
N LEU A 280 3.10 -14.28 -11.18
CA LEU A 280 3.88 -13.05 -11.13
C LEU A 280 5.38 -13.34 -11.14
N ARG A 281 5.85 -14.25 -10.27
CA ARG A 281 7.29 -14.62 -10.23
C ARG A 281 7.83 -15.09 -11.57
N MET A 282 7.01 -15.83 -12.32
CA MET A 282 7.41 -16.34 -13.65
C MET A 282 7.40 -15.27 -14.73
N THR A 283 6.55 -14.24 -14.58
CA THR A 283 6.35 -13.20 -15.59
C THR A 283 7.22 -11.99 -15.33
N PHE A 284 7.30 -11.54 -14.08
CA PHE A 284 8.05 -10.36 -13.68
C PHE A 284 8.58 -10.55 -12.26
N ASP A 285 9.86 -10.90 -12.11
CA ASP A 285 10.48 -11.21 -10.80
C ASP A 285 10.70 -9.94 -9.96
N LYS A 286 9.60 -9.36 -9.53
CA LYS A 286 9.52 -8.25 -8.57
C LYS A 286 8.62 -8.64 -7.40
N PRO A 287 8.77 -8.01 -6.22
CA PRO A 287 7.83 -8.23 -5.12
C PRO A 287 6.44 -7.70 -5.45
N LEU A 288 5.44 -8.37 -4.90
CA LEU A 288 4.02 -8.05 -5.03
C LEU A 288 3.51 -7.32 -3.80
N LEU A 289 2.95 -6.14 -4.00
CA LEU A 289 1.98 -5.53 -3.12
C LEU A 289 0.58 -5.78 -3.71
N LEU A 290 -0.34 -6.35 -2.95
CA LEU A 290 -1.75 -6.32 -3.32
C LEU A 290 -2.28 -4.93 -3.00
N ALA A 291 -2.19 -4.02 -3.98
CA ALA A 291 -2.53 -2.61 -3.81
C ALA A 291 -4.04 -2.38 -3.68
N GLU A 292 -4.82 -3.32 -4.23
CA GLU A 292 -6.23 -3.49 -3.94
C GLU A 292 -6.59 -4.97 -3.96
N PHE A 293 -7.37 -5.35 -2.98
CA PHE A 293 -8.11 -6.60 -2.93
C PHE A 293 -9.21 -6.46 -1.89
N GLY A 294 -10.29 -7.17 -2.06
CA GLY A 294 -11.40 -7.00 -1.14
C GLY A 294 -12.56 -7.94 -1.45
N ALA A 295 -13.65 -7.69 -0.79
CA ALA A 295 -14.94 -8.28 -1.03
C ALA A 295 -16.03 -7.37 -0.46
N ASP A 296 -17.13 -7.25 -1.18
CA ASP A 296 -18.31 -6.56 -0.67
C ASP A 296 -18.99 -7.34 0.46
N SER A 297 -19.76 -6.63 1.26
CA SER A 297 -20.59 -7.20 2.33
C SER A 297 -22.06 -7.40 1.90
N TYR A 298 -22.36 -7.33 0.60
CA TYR A 298 -23.71 -7.42 0.07
C TYR A 298 -23.95 -8.73 -0.67
N ASP A 299 -25.01 -9.45 -0.29
CA ASP A 299 -25.51 -10.61 -1.02
C ASP A 299 -26.59 -10.15 -2.01
N ALA A 300 -26.24 -10.00 -3.27
CA ALA A 300 -27.15 -9.54 -4.32
C ALA A 300 -28.29 -10.52 -4.63
N TYR A 301 -28.16 -11.79 -4.27
CA TYR A 301 -29.21 -12.79 -4.45
C TYR A 301 -30.25 -12.72 -3.33
N LEU A 302 -29.80 -12.50 -2.09
CA LEU A 302 -30.66 -12.37 -0.94
C LEU A 302 -31.09 -10.93 -0.66
N LYS A 303 -30.53 -9.96 -1.42
CA LYS A 303 -30.74 -8.51 -1.29
C LYS A 303 -30.54 -8.02 0.14
N LYS A 304 -29.44 -8.43 0.77
CA LYS A 304 -29.11 -8.05 2.15
C LYS A 304 -27.62 -8.07 2.42
N GLU A 305 -27.22 -7.36 3.44
CA GLU A 305 -25.86 -7.40 3.95
C GLU A 305 -25.48 -8.81 4.44
N ASP A 306 -24.30 -9.31 4.04
CA ASP A 306 -23.67 -10.55 4.51
C ASP A 306 -22.23 -10.29 4.97
N GLN A 307 -22.09 -9.78 6.17
CA GLN A 307 -20.79 -9.55 6.81
C GLN A 307 -19.98 -10.84 7.04
N ASN A 308 -20.63 -12.02 7.06
CA ASN A 308 -19.93 -13.30 7.21
C ASN A 308 -19.17 -13.65 5.94
N MET A 309 -19.78 -13.42 4.78
CA MET A 309 -19.16 -13.66 3.48
C MET A 309 -17.93 -12.75 3.30
N GLN A 310 -18.09 -11.44 3.52
CA GLN A 310 -16.97 -10.48 3.46
C GLN A 310 -15.82 -10.92 4.38
N ALA A 311 -16.11 -11.21 5.65
CA ALA A 311 -15.10 -11.62 6.62
C ALA A 311 -14.40 -12.91 6.21
N PHE A 312 -15.12 -13.89 5.67
CA PHE A 312 -14.54 -15.15 5.18
C PHE A 312 -13.61 -14.94 4.00
N PHE A 313 -14.00 -14.12 3.03
CA PHE A 313 -13.18 -13.81 1.85
C PHE A 313 -11.87 -13.12 2.27
N LEU A 314 -11.99 -12.05 3.04
CA LEU A 314 -10.82 -11.28 3.49
C LEU A 314 -9.88 -12.10 4.37
N GLN A 315 -10.40 -12.97 5.24
CA GLN A 315 -9.57 -13.89 6.03
C GLN A 315 -8.83 -14.88 5.14
N SER A 316 -9.51 -15.43 4.13
CA SER A 316 -8.89 -16.37 3.17
C SER A 316 -7.79 -15.69 2.34
N GLN A 317 -8.03 -14.47 1.90
CA GLN A 317 -7.08 -13.65 1.15
C GLN A 317 -5.84 -13.32 2.01
N TRP A 318 -6.03 -12.89 3.25
CA TRP A 318 -4.93 -12.63 4.18
C TRP A 318 -4.11 -13.88 4.53
N ASN A 319 -4.73 -15.05 4.64
CA ASN A 319 -4.00 -16.31 4.79
C ASN A 319 -3.03 -16.54 3.62
N GLN A 320 -3.47 -16.32 2.38
CA GLN A 320 -2.63 -16.49 1.19
C GLN A 320 -1.53 -15.43 1.09
N ILE A 321 -1.80 -14.19 1.49
CA ILE A 321 -0.78 -13.14 1.63
C ILE A 321 0.33 -13.62 2.57
N TYR A 322 -0.04 -14.08 3.76
CA TYR A 322 0.93 -14.55 4.76
C TYR A 322 1.68 -15.81 4.32
N GLU A 323 1.04 -16.74 3.60
CA GLU A 323 1.70 -17.89 2.99
C GLU A 323 2.81 -17.48 2.02
N ASN A 324 2.66 -16.35 1.34
CA ASN A 324 3.58 -15.87 0.31
C ASN A 324 4.53 -14.74 0.78
N LEU A 325 4.56 -14.43 2.07
CA LEU A 325 5.56 -13.54 2.65
C LEU A 325 6.95 -14.20 2.66
N ALA A 326 7.99 -13.38 2.69
CA ALA A 326 9.36 -13.85 2.86
C ALA A 326 9.49 -14.73 4.10
N ASN A 327 10.36 -15.75 4.02
CA ASN A 327 10.61 -16.75 5.06
C ASN A 327 9.49 -17.76 5.30
N ASN A 328 8.36 -17.67 4.62
CA ASN A 328 7.41 -18.79 4.62
C ASN A 328 7.85 -19.82 3.58
N LYS A 329 8.03 -21.06 4.03
CA LYS A 329 8.51 -22.17 3.16
C LYS A 329 7.41 -22.72 2.25
N ALA A 330 6.15 -22.36 2.50
CA ALA A 330 4.99 -22.90 1.78
C ALA A 330 4.66 -22.14 0.51
N GLY A 331 5.04 -20.86 0.44
CA GLY A 331 4.70 -19.97 -0.67
C GLY A 331 5.90 -19.46 -1.44
N GLU A 332 5.63 -18.54 -2.35
CA GLU A 332 6.62 -17.98 -3.28
C GLU A 332 7.58 -16.96 -2.62
N GLY A 333 7.23 -16.42 -1.45
CA GLY A 333 8.07 -15.45 -0.75
C GLY A 333 8.25 -14.13 -1.49
N ASN A 334 7.32 -13.77 -2.37
CA ASN A 334 7.36 -12.57 -3.19
C ASN A 334 6.29 -11.54 -2.81
N CYS A 335 5.51 -11.75 -1.76
CA CYS A 335 4.50 -10.80 -1.28
C CYS A 335 5.08 -9.92 -0.16
N ILE A 336 4.76 -8.63 -0.18
CA ILE A 336 5.14 -7.67 0.88
C ILE A 336 3.94 -7.18 1.69
N GLY A 337 2.75 -7.73 1.46
CA GLY A 337 1.50 -7.38 2.13
C GLY A 337 0.44 -6.85 1.19
N GLY A 338 -0.51 -6.09 1.70
CA GLY A 338 -1.54 -5.50 0.86
C GLY A 338 -2.41 -4.46 1.57
N THR A 339 -3.21 -3.75 0.78
CA THR A 339 -4.20 -2.76 1.19
C THR A 339 -5.60 -3.26 0.81
N VAL A 340 -6.44 -3.47 1.82
CA VAL A 340 -7.82 -3.89 1.59
C VAL A 340 -8.60 -2.75 0.96
N PHE A 341 -9.27 -3.01 -0.10
CA PHE A 341 -10.30 -2.13 -0.66
C PHE A 341 -11.64 -2.55 -0.04
N GLU A 342 -12.22 -1.74 0.89
CA GLU A 342 -11.69 -0.46 1.30
C GLU A 342 -12.02 -0.17 2.78
N TRP A 343 -11.67 1.03 3.27
CA TRP A 343 -11.92 1.39 4.66
C TRP A 343 -13.40 1.63 4.94
N THR A 344 -14.04 2.57 4.21
CA THR A 344 -15.47 2.89 4.35
C THR A 344 -16.21 2.71 3.03
N ASP A 345 -17.51 2.48 3.11
CA ASP A 345 -18.39 2.33 1.94
C ASP A 345 -18.40 3.58 1.04
N GLU A 346 -18.49 3.38 -0.29
CA GLU A 346 -18.60 4.42 -1.30
C GLU A 346 -20.06 4.60 -1.78
N TRP A 347 -20.95 5.14 -0.96
CA TRP A 347 -22.40 5.29 -1.25
C TRP A 347 -22.73 6.02 -2.56
N TRP A 348 -21.76 6.64 -3.19
CA TRP A 348 -21.88 7.40 -4.44
C TRP A 348 -21.53 6.56 -5.69
N LYS A 349 -20.93 5.39 -5.53
CA LYS A 349 -20.20 4.70 -6.59
C LYS A 349 -21.09 4.27 -7.75
N HIS A 350 -22.28 3.78 -7.49
CA HIS A 350 -23.22 3.34 -8.52
C HIS A 350 -23.84 4.52 -9.27
N ASN A 351 -24.16 5.60 -8.57
CA ASN A 351 -24.86 6.77 -9.12
C ASN A 351 -23.97 8.03 -9.15
N GLN A 352 -22.76 7.93 -9.70
CA GLN A 352 -21.74 8.99 -9.63
C GLN A 352 -22.24 10.36 -10.08
N ASP A 353 -23.12 10.40 -11.12
CA ASP A 353 -23.62 11.64 -11.72
C ASP A 353 -25.00 12.04 -11.17
N ASN A 354 -25.59 11.30 -10.24
CA ASN A 354 -26.92 11.56 -9.69
C ASN A 354 -26.90 11.76 -8.17
N PRO A 355 -26.89 13.03 -7.69
CA PRO A 355 -26.82 13.33 -6.25
C PRO A 355 -27.96 12.74 -5.40
N GLU A 356 -29.13 12.46 -5.98
CA GLU A 356 -30.25 11.86 -5.26
C GLU A 356 -29.92 10.43 -4.81
N GLY A 357 -29.03 9.74 -5.53
CA GLY A 357 -28.58 8.39 -5.20
C GLY A 357 -27.55 8.31 -4.08
N TRP A 358 -26.84 9.39 -3.75
CA TRP A 358 -25.71 9.34 -2.81
C TRP A 358 -26.09 9.16 -1.32
N ASN A 359 -27.38 9.18 -1.02
CA ASN A 359 -27.93 8.95 0.31
C ASN A 359 -28.48 7.54 0.53
N GLN A 360 -28.38 6.68 -0.47
CA GLN A 360 -28.87 5.31 -0.44
C GLN A 360 -27.86 4.39 -1.10
N GLN A 361 -27.48 3.33 -0.40
CA GLN A 361 -26.62 2.32 -1.00
C GLN A 361 -27.36 1.54 -2.08
N ASP A 362 -26.70 1.26 -3.19
CA ASP A 362 -27.23 0.42 -4.26
C ASP A 362 -27.46 -1.01 -3.77
N ILE A 363 -28.63 -1.56 -4.11
CA ILE A 363 -29.05 -2.92 -3.76
C ILE A 363 -29.40 -3.77 -4.97
N GLU A 364 -29.23 -3.24 -6.18
CA GLU A 364 -29.69 -3.90 -7.41
C GLU A 364 -28.57 -4.42 -8.28
N SER A 365 -27.45 -3.72 -8.34
CA SER A 365 -26.42 -4.02 -9.32
C SER A 365 -25.01 -3.94 -8.76
N SER A 366 -24.10 -4.53 -9.50
CA SER A 366 -22.67 -4.37 -9.34
C SER A 366 -22.20 -3.14 -10.12
N TRP A 367 -21.29 -2.39 -9.57
CA TRP A 367 -20.61 -1.30 -10.28
C TRP A 367 -19.74 -1.83 -11.42
N SER A 368 -18.96 -2.87 -11.18
CA SER A 368 -18.06 -3.44 -12.16
C SER A 368 -18.77 -4.43 -13.09
N ASN A 369 -18.24 -4.59 -14.31
CA ASN A 369 -18.70 -5.60 -15.25
C ASN A 369 -18.24 -7.02 -14.86
N GLY A 370 -17.94 -7.25 -13.59
CA GLY A 370 -17.36 -8.48 -13.13
C GLY A 370 -18.01 -9.06 -11.90
N SER A 371 -17.81 -10.32 -11.78
CA SER A 371 -17.90 -11.06 -10.56
C SER A 371 -16.52 -11.54 -10.22
N TYR A 372 -16.27 -11.95 -8.97
CA TYR A 372 -14.99 -12.52 -8.59
C TYR A 372 -14.68 -13.76 -9.42
N TYR A 373 -13.49 -13.87 -9.98
CA TYR A 373 -13.10 -14.98 -10.86
C TYR A 373 -13.31 -16.36 -10.26
N TYR A 374 -13.19 -16.49 -8.95
CA TYR A 374 -13.30 -17.75 -8.23
C TYR A 374 -14.51 -17.83 -7.31
N ASP A 375 -15.44 -16.90 -7.44
CA ASP A 375 -16.72 -16.96 -6.76
C ASP A 375 -17.82 -17.38 -7.75
N ILE A 376 -18.14 -18.66 -7.69
CA ILE A 376 -19.15 -19.28 -8.57
C ILE A 376 -20.60 -18.93 -8.19
N ARG A 377 -20.84 -18.27 -7.06
CA ARG A 377 -22.19 -17.81 -6.69
C ARG A 377 -22.63 -16.62 -7.53
N ALA A 378 -21.67 -15.86 -8.02
CA ALA A 378 -21.96 -14.70 -8.81
C ALA A 378 -22.25 -15.09 -10.27
N VAL A 379 -23.48 -14.92 -10.70
CA VAL A 379 -23.88 -15.04 -12.08
C VAL A 379 -24.26 -13.65 -12.59
N GLY A 380 -23.59 -13.21 -13.66
CA GLY A 380 -23.97 -11.99 -14.36
C GLY A 380 -23.80 -10.71 -13.55
N ASN A 381 -22.60 -10.43 -13.07
CA ASN A 381 -22.22 -9.13 -12.48
C ASN A 381 -22.91 -8.72 -11.17
N LYS A 382 -23.38 -9.67 -10.38
CA LYS A 382 -24.18 -9.34 -9.18
C LYS A 382 -23.43 -9.43 -7.87
N ASN A 383 -22.12 -9.66 -7.88
CA ASN A 383 -21.40 -10.00 -6.65
C ASN A 383 -20.12 -9.16 -6.44
N MET A 384 -20.11 -7.96 -6.96
CA MET A 384 -19.07 -6.95 -6.69
C MET A 384 -19.73 -5.58 -6.60
N ASN A 385 -20.47 -5.35 -5.52
CA ASN A 385 -21.09 -4.06 -5.28
C ASN A 385 -20.13 -3.17 -4.48
N GLU A 386 -19.47 -2.24 -5.16
CA GLU A 386 -18.43 -1.40 -4.55
C GLU A 386 -18.96 -0.47 -3.46
N GLU A 387 -20.25 -0.16 -3.46
CA GLU A 387 -20.86 0.60 -2.35
C GLU A 387 -20.88 -0.14 -1.01
N TRP A 388 -20.54 -1.44 -1.00
CA TRP A 388 -20.54 -2.31 0.19
C TRP A 388 -19.16 -2.89 0.51
N PHE A 389 -18.10 -2.36 -0.06
CA PHE A 389 -16.73 -2.88 0.14
C PHE A 389 -16.11 -2.46 1.47
N GLY A 390 -16.60 -1.40 2.10
CA GLY A 390 -16.06 -0.93 3.38
C GLY A 390 -15.98 -2.03 4.43
N ILE A 391 -14.84 -2.14 5.10
CA ILE A 391 -14.73 -2.96 6.33
C ILE A 391 -15.32 -2.24 7.54
N VAL A 392 -15.63 -0.94 7.36
CA VAL A 392 -16.37 -0.09 8.29
C VAL A 392 -17.55 0.53 7.54
N ALA A 393 -18.76 0.17 7.93
CA ALA A 393 -19.97 0.78 7.38
C ALA A 393 -20.13 2.21 7.87
N LEU A 394 -20.78 3.03 7.05
CA LEU A 394 -21.23 4.37 7.43
C LEU A 394 -22.70 4.37 7.85
N SER A 395 -23.03 5.20 8.83
CA SER A 395 -24.42 5.49 9.20
C SER A 395 -24.74 6.95 8.88
N SER A 396 -25.97 7.26 8.52
CA SER A 396 -26.45 8.64 8.35
C SER A 396 -26.42 9.45 9.67
N GLN A 397 -26.32 8.78 10.81
CA GLN A 397 -26.07 9.43 12.08
C GLN A 397 -24.68 10.09 12.11
N LEU A 398 -24.61 11.35 12.59
CA LEU A 398 -23.34 12.03 12.79
C LEU A 398 -22.83 11.81 14.23
N GLU A 399 -21.52 11.56 14.32
CA GLU A 399 -20.80 11.46 15.59
C GLU A 399 -19.50 12.28 15.46
N GLY A 400 -19.36 13.33 16.27
CA GLY A 400 -18.23 14.26 16.15
C GLY A 400 -18.16 15.01 14.81
N GLY A 401 -19.27 15.19 14.12
CA GLY A 401 -19.36 15.89 12.84
C GLY A 401 -19.13 15.01 11.59
N ILE A 402 -18.84 13.73 11.78
CA ILE A 402 -18.68 12.76 10.68
C ILE A 402 -19.77 11.69 10.75
N ASN A 403 -20.04 11.02 9.64
CA ASN A 403 -20.90 9.83 9.64
C ASN A 403 -20.35 8.79 10.62
N LYS A 404 -21.21 8.25 11.46
CA LYS A 404 -20.85 7.26 12.47
C LYS A 404 -20.22 6.03 11.79
N ARG A 405 -19.04 5.61 12.28
CA ARG A 405 -18.30 4.44 11.82
C ARG A 405 -18.80 3.19 12.55
N ILE A 406 -19.20 2.20 11.78
CA ILE A 406 -19.70 0.90 12.30
C ILE A 406 -18.81 -0.22 11.77
N PRO A 407 -17.80 -0.68 12.55
CA PRO A 407 -16.95 -1.78 12.13
C PRO A 407 -17.75 -3.04 11.83
N ARG A 408 -17.57 -3.61 10.64
CA ARG A 408 -18.17 -4.86 10.21
C ARG A 408 -17.41 -6.07 10.79
N LYS A 409 -17.98 -7.26 10.64
CA LYS A 409 -17.35 -8.50 11.09
C LYS A 409 -15.94 -8.70 10.53
N ALA A 410 -15.69 -8.30 9.29
CA ALA A 410 -14.37 -8.35 8.64
C ALA A 410 -13.31 -7.58 9.42
N TYR A 411 -13.62 -6.39 9.94
CA TYR A 411 -12.72 -5.61 10.79
C TYR A 411 -12.19 -6.43 11.98
N TYR A 412 -13.08 -7.09 12.70
CA TYR A 412 -12.71 -7.88 13.90
C TYR A 412 -11.94 -9.15 13.53
N VAL A 413 -12.36 -9.85 12.46
CA VAL A 413 -11.70 -11.08 11.99
C VAL A 413 -10.27 -10.81 11.54
N ILE A 414 -10.05 -9.73 10.76
CA ILE A 414 -8.72 -9.34 10.30
C ILE A 414 -7.86 -8.87 11.49
N ARG A 415 -8.43 -8.09 12.41
CA ARG A 415 -7.74 -7.65 13.63
C ARG A 415 -7.18 -8.84 14.41
N GLU A 416 -7.99 -9.85 14.67
CA GLU A 416 -7.55 -11.04 15.41
C GLU A 416 -6.52 -11.87 14.60
N PHE A 417 -6.70 -11.96 13.29
CA PHE A 417 -5.74 -12.62 12.41
C PHE A 417 -4.37 -11.91 12.44
N TRP A 418 -4.32 -10.58 12.37
CA TRP A 418 -3.05 -9.85 12.38
C TRP A 418 -2.34 -9.87 13.72
N LYS A 419 -3.05 -10.05 14.84
CA LYS A 419 -2.45 -10.26 16.16
C LYS A 419 -1.79 -11.63 16.28
N ASN A 420 -2.46 -12.66 15.77
CA ASN A 420 -2.02 -14.04 15.87
C ASN A 420 -2.24 -14.78 14.54
N PRO A 421 -1.38 -14.57 13.54
CA PRO A 421 -1.56 -15.18 12.23
C PRO A 421 -1.39 -16.70 12.29
N VAL A 422 -2.51 -17.42 12.29
CA VAL A 422 -2.53 -18.89 12.16
C VAL A 422 -2.68 -19.22 10.68
N ILE A 423 -1.57 -19.53 10.03
CA ILE A 423 -1.55 -19.89 8.60
C ILE A 423 -2.12 -21.32 8.48
N LYS A 424 -3.37 -21.42 8.06
CA LYS A 424 -3.97 -22.69 7.66
C LYS A 424 -3.44 -23.04 6.26
N LYS A 425 -2.68 -24.13 6.13
CA LYS A 425 -2.28 -24.63 4.81
C LYS A 425 -3.54 -24.81 3.97
N THR A 426 -3.71 -23.97 2.96
CA THR A 426 -4.72 -24.19 1.94
C THR A 426 -4.28 -25.40 1.13
N GLY A 427 -4.82 -26.57 1.49
CA GLY A 427 -4.51 -27.80 0.78
C GLY A 427 -4.89 -27.65 -0.68
N ALA A 428 -3.89 -27.64 -1.54
CA ALA A 428 -4.10 -27.84 -2.97
C ALA A 428 -4.74 -29.23 -3.14
N LYS A 429 -6.07 -29.29 -3.14
CA LYS A 429 -6.75 -30.44 -3.72
C LYS A 429 -6.35 -30.45 -5.18
N LYS A 430 -5.52 -31.41 -5.58
CA LYS A 430 -5.31 -31.72 -6.99
C LYS A 430 -6.70 -31.82 -7.62
N ALA A 431 -7.00 -30.92 -8.53
CA ALA A 431 -8.11 -31.08 -9.43
C ALA A 431 -7.89 -32.37 -10.19
N ARG A 432 -8.75 -33.35 -9.97
CA ARG A 432 -8.88 -34.53 -10.82
C ARG A 432 -9.69 -34.18 -12.03
#